data_96fc65bea3211556c9099dd7c9ae64df
#
_entry.id   96fc65bea3211556c9099dd7c9ae64df
#
_cell.length_a   1.000
_cell.length_b   1.000
_cell.length_c   1.000
_cell.angle_alpha   90.00
_cell.angle_beta   90.00
_cell.angle_gamma   90.00
#
_symmetry.space_group_name_H-M   'P 1'
#
loop_
_entity.id
_entity.type
_entity.pdbx_description
1 polymer ?
#
loop_
_entity_poly.entity_id
_entity_poly.type
_entity_poly.pdbx_seq_one_letter_code
_entity_poly.pdbx_strand_id
1 'polypeptide(L)'
;MIKTCVSSYSFGWQSDESQLGTLGVIEKAHEMGFDGIEFVENDYTNLDKAHLIKEKCEEVGITPVNFCIGGNLALENKEDLKKEVKRIKSMVDVAALMGVSMLRHDVAYGPFKRTYNTGYDAALPYIAEGAREIAEYAQGLGIKTMTENHGYFSQDALRVEKLINAVGHPNFGALVDIGNFMCADEDPSQSVGIMAPYAVHVHCKDFYFKNGTEIYPGDGWFNSRSGNYLRGALIGFGIGKAAQSIKVLNNSGYDGYMSIEFEGGEDVFWALPQSLNNLKRFLEL
;
A
#
# COMPACT_ATOMS: atom_id res chain seq x y z
N MET A 1 -15.87 -0.30 -13.43
CA MET A 1 -16.45 0.16 -12.14
C MET A 1 -15.46 -0.16 -11.04
N ILE A 2 -15.09 0.82 -10.24
CA ILE A 2 -14.16 0.67 -9.11
C ILE A 2 -14.75 -0.32 -8.10
N LYS A 3 -13.92 -1.24 -7.61
CA LYS A 3 -14.29 -2.27 -6.63
C LYS A 3 -13.67 -1.95 -5.27
N THR A 4 -14.34 -2.40 -4.22
CA THR A 4 -13.88 -2.20 -2.84
C THR A 4 -12.98 -3.36 -2.39
N CYS A 5 -11.92 -3.04 -1.67
CA CYS A 5 -10.98 -4.02 -1.13
C CYS A 5 -10.64 -3.65 0.33
N VAL A 6 -10.12 -4.59 1.07
CA VAL A 6 -9.57 -4.35 2.41
C VAL A 6 -8.19 -4.96 2.54
N SER A 7 -7.29 -4.24 3.17
CA SER A 7 -5.96 -4.75 3.51
C SER A 7 -6.00 -5.62 4.77
N SER A 8 -5.35 -6.78 4.74
CA SER A 8 -5.16 -7.62 5.92
C SER A 8 -4.43 -6.88 7.06
N TYR A 9 -3.62 -5.87 6.69
CA TYR A 9 -2.99 -4.95 7.65
C TYR A 9 -4.00 -4.29 8.60
N SER A 10 -5.17 -3.93 8.09
CA SER A 10 -6.23 -3.26 8.85
C SER A 10 -6.79 -4.12 9.99
N PHE A 11 -6.66 -5.44 9.92
CA PHE A 11 -7.08 -6.35 10.99
C PHE A 11 -6.04 -6.42 12.13
N GLY A 12 -4.81 -5.95 11.90
CA GLY A 12 -3.74 -5.93 12.88
C GLY A 12 -3.52 -7.32 13.52
N TRP A 13 -3.42 -7.35 14.85
CA TRP A 13 -3.24 -8.60 15.62
C TRP A 13 -4.38 -9.62 15.48
N GLN A 14 -5.56 -9.22 14.98
CA GLN A 14 -6.64 -10.15 14.66
C GLN A 14 -6.27 -11.12 13.53
N SER A 15 -5.27 -10.77 12.71
CA SER A 15 -4.74 -11.66 11.67
C SER A 15 -3.82 -12.76 12.21
N ASP A 16 -3.42 -12.69 13.49
CA ASP A 16 -2.65 -13.75 14.16
C ASP A 16 -3.43 -15.06 14.20
N GLU A 17 -2.72 -16.18 14.03
CA GLU A 17 -3.32 -17.52 14.00
C GLU A 17 -4.02 -17.93 15.33
N SER A 18 -3.72 -17.26 16.44
CA SER A 18 -4.44 -17.43 17.72
C SER A 18 -5.79 -16.71 17.77
N GLN A 19 -6.11 -15.91 16.75
CA GLN A 19 -7.35 -15.14 16.60
C GLN A 19 -8.09 -15.62 15.34
N LEU A 20 -8.28 -14.75 14.34
CA LEU A 20 -8.89 -15.14 13.06
C LEU A 20 -7.92 -15.96 12.20
N GLY A 21 -6.64 -15.64 12.26
CA GLY A 21 -5.61 -16.17 11.38
C GLY A 21 -5.72 -15.66 9.95
N THR A 22 -4.73 -16.01 9.14
CA THR A 22 -4.63 -15.58 7.74
C THR A 22 -5.87 -15.96 6.90
N LEU A 23 -6.47 -17.12 7.14
CA LEU A 23 -7.66 -17.55 6.39
C LEU A 23 -8.95 -16.97 6.96
N GLY A 24 -9.04 -16.76 8.27
CA GLY A 24 -10.25 -16.21 8.91
C GLY A 24 -10.49 -14.74 8.57
N VAL A 25 -9.42 -13.95 8.30
CA VAL A 25 -9.60 -12.56 7.83
C VAL A 25 -10.25 -12.50 6.44
N ILE A 26 -10.07 -13.54 5.61
CA ILE A 26 -10.72 -13.65 4.30
C ILE A 26 -12.25 -13.76 4.49
N GLU A 27 -12.69 -14.67 5.37
CA GLU A 27 -14.11 -14.83 5.70
C GLU A 27 -14.69 -13.54 6.24
N LYS A 28 -13.96 -12.90 7.16
CA LYS A 28 -14.40 -11.65 7.78
C LYS A 28 -14.51 -10.50 6.79
N ALA A 29 -13.57 -10.38 5.84
CA ALA A 29 -13.64 -9.39 4.77
C ALA A 29 -14.87 -9.61 3.87
N HIS A 30 -15.17 -10.86 3.52
CA HIS A 30 -16.36 -11.21 2.76
C HIS A 30 -17.64 -10.88 3.54
N GLU A 31 -17.74 -11.27 4.83
CA GLU A 31 -18.90 -10.95 5.69
C GLU A 31 -19.17 -9.45 5.81
N MET A 32 -18.12 -8.61 5.80
CA MET A 32 -18.23 -7.16 5.81
C MET A 32 -18.70 -6.57 4.47
N GLY A 33 -18.71 -7.36 3.39
CA GLY A 33 -19.20 -6.96 2.06
C GLY A 33 -18.16 -6.25 1.19
N PHE A 34 -16.87 -6.60 1.35
CA PHE A 34 -15.80 -6.20 0.43
C PHE A 34 -15.79 -7.07 -0.82
N ASP A 35 -15.43 -6.49 -1.98
CA ASP A 35 -15.28 -7.21 -3.24
C ASP A 35 -13.95 -7.97 -3.34
N GLY A 36 -12.93 -7.52 -2.60
CA GLY A 36 -11.60 -8.09 -2.59
C GLY A 36 -10.87 -7.94 -1.27
N ILE A 37 -9.78 -8.68 -1.14
CA ILE A 37 -8.83 -8.60 -0.02
C ILE A 37 -7.42 -8.57 -0.56
N GLU A 38 -6.54 -7.82 0.10
CA GLU A 38 -5.10 -7.86 -0.11
C GLU A 38 -4.38 -8.31 1.15
N PHE A 39 -3.17 -8.83 0.96
CA PHE A 39 -2.35 -9.37 2.04
C PHE A 39 -1.09 -8.54 2.21
N VAL A 40 -0.63 -8.42 3.45
CA VAL A 40 0.60 -7.70 3.80
C VAL A 40 1.57 -8.66 4.49
N GLU A 41 2.83 -8.69 4.03
CA GLU A 41 3.92 -9.41 4.72
C GLU A 41 4.22 -8.71 6.06
N ASN A 42 3.77 -9.32 7.15
CA ASN A 42 4.01 -8.84 8.52
C ASN A 42 4.00 -10.01 9.50
N ASP A 43 4.23 -9.74 10.79
CA ASP A 43 4.31 -10.74 11.85
C ASP A 43 3.01 -11.53 12.08
N TYR A 44 1.87 -11.03 11.57
CA TYR A 44 0.55 -11.66 11.75
C TYR A 44 0.09 -12.49 10.55
N THR A 45 0.73 -12.35 9.40
CA THR A 45 0.37 -13.08 8.17
C THR A 45 1.19 -14.35 8.03
N ASN A 46 0.51 -15.50 8.10
CA ASN A 46 1.17 -16.80 7.97
C ASN A 46 1.36 -17.18 6.50
N LEU A 47 2.56 -16.92 5.96
CA LEU A 47 2.89 -17.21 4.57
C LEU A 47 2.95 -18.72 4.26
N ASP A 48 3.09 -19.61 5.25
CA ASP A 48 3.01 -21.05 5.04
C ASP A 48 1.63 -21.48 4.52
N LYS A 49 0.61 -20.64 4.75
CA LYS A 49 -0.76 -20.81 4.23
C LYS A 49 -1.02 -20.16 2.88
N ALA A 50 -0.01 -19.57 2.24
CA ALA A 50 -0.17 -18.85 0.96
C ALA A 50 -0.90 -19.68 -0.10
N HIS A 51 -0.60 -20.99 -0.19
CA HIS A 51 -1.24 -21.91 -1.12
C HIS A 51 -2.73 -22.15 -0.85
N LEU A 52 -3.23 -21.87 0.37
CA LEU A 52 -4.64 -22.03 0.75
C LEU A 52 -5.46 -20.76 0.51
N ILE A 53 -4.82 -19.61 0.31
CA ILE A 53 -5.50 -18.32 0.18
C ILE A 53 -6.42 -18.31 -1.05
N LYS A 54 -5.92 -18.78 -2.19
CA LYS A 54 -6.71 -18.84 -3.42
C LYS A 54 -7.96 -19.69 -3.23
N GLU A 55 -7.82 -20.92 -2.72
CA GLU A 55 -8.93 -21.85 -2.49
C GLU A 55 -9.94 -21.23 -1.49
N LYS A 56 -9.46 -20.61 -0.42
CA LYS A 56 -10.32 -19.97 0.55
C LYS A 56 -11.07 -18.77 0.00
N CYS A 57 -10.43 -17.95 -0.81
CA CYS A 57 -11.09 -16.83 -1.49
C CYS A 57 -12.17 -17.32 -2.49
N GLU A 58 -11.89 -18.39 -3.23
CA GLU A 58 -12.85 -19.03 -4.13
C GLU A 58 -14.04 -19.61 -3.35
N GLU A 59 -13.79 -20.28 -2.21
CA GLU A 59 -14.83 -20.86 -1.33
C GLU A 59 -15.83 -19.80 -0.86
N VAL A 60 -15.34 -18.65 -0.39
CA VAL A 60 -16.19 -17.60 0.19
C VAL A 60 -16.70 -16.58 -0.85
N GLY A 61 -16.13 -16.56 -2.06
CA GLY A 61 -16.56 -15.67 -3.13
C GLY A 61 -15.97 -14.25 -3.04
N ILE A 62 -14.75 -14.08 -2.54
CA ILE A 62 -14.00 -12.81 -2.50
C ILE A 62 -12.76 -12.90 -3.41
N THR A 63 -12.33 -11.78 -4.01
CA THR A 63 -11.15 -11.78 -4.89
C THR A 63 -9.87 -11.54 -4.10
N PRO A 64 -8.83 -12.41 -4.16
CA PRO A 64 -7.48 -12.06 -3.71
C PRO A 64 -6.87 -11.08 -4.70
N VAL A 65 -6.53 -9.86 -4.25
CA VAL A 65 -6.22 -8.74 -5.15
C VAL A 65 -4.72 -8.51 -5.27
N ASN A 66 -4.05 -8.33 -4.16
CA ASN A 66 -2.68 -7.83 -4.08
C ASN A 66 -1.92 -8.48 -2.92
N PHE A 67 -0.60 -8.57 -3.07
CA PHE A 67 0.32 -8.89 -1.99
C PHE A 67 1.31 -7.75 -1.78
N CYS A 68 1.30 -7.14 -0.60
CA CYS A 68 2.18 -6.04 -0.21
C CYS A 68 3.37 -6.58 0.58
N ILE A 69 4.58 -6.26 0.14
CA ILE A 69 5.82 -6.64 0.83
C ILE A 69 6.74 -5.44 1.03
N GLY A 70 7.61 -5.53 2.03
CA GLY A 70 8.73 -4.62 2.17
C GLY A 70 9.80 -4.84 1.10
N GLY A 71 10.63 -3.83 0.84
CA GLY A 71 11.76 -3.91 -0.08
C GLY A 71 12.71 -2.72 0.05
N ASN A 72 14.00 -2.95 -0.25
CA ASN A 72 14.99 -1.88 -0.31
C ASN A 72 15.92 -2.09 -1.51
N LEU A 73 15.72 -1.33 -2.56
CA LEU A 73 16.54 -1.35 -3.78
C LEU A 73 17.54 -0.19 -3.82
N ALA A 74 17.52 0.73 -2.83
CA ALA A 74 18.47 1.83 -2.72
C ALA A 74 19.83 1.35 -2.16
N LEU A 75 20.38 0.30 -2.76
CA LEU A 75 21.61 -0.38 -2.34
C LEU A 75 22.72 -0.10 -3.35
N GLU A 76 23.78 0.62 -2.90
CA GLU A 76 24.95 0.93 -3.73
C GLU A 76 25.79 -0.32 -4.04
N ASN A 77 25.78 -1.31 -3.14
CA ASN A 77 26.48 -2.57 -3.35
C ASN A 77 25.68 -3.46 -4.30
N LYS A 78 26.27 -3.78 -5.46
CA LYS A 78 25.59 -4.58 -6.49
C LYS A 78 25.23 -6.00 -6.04
N GLU A 79 26.02 -6.62 -5.19
CA GLU A 79 25.73 -7.98 -4.70
C GLU A 79 24.56 -7.96 -3.71
N ASP A 80 24.44 -6.93 -2.89
CA ASP A 80 23.31 -6.78 -1.97
C ASP A 80 22.04 -6.42 -2.73
N LEU A 81 22.12 -5.58 -3.76
CA LEU A 81 20.99 -5.30 -4.67
C LEU A 81 20.51 -6.59 -5.34
N LYS A 82 21.41 -7.42 -5.89
CA LYS A 82 21.05 -8.72 -6.49
C LYS A 82 20.37 -9.67 -5.50
N LYS A 83 20.84 -9.71 -4.24
CA LYS A 83 20.19 -10.53 -3.19
C LYS A 83 18.77 -10.05 -2.92
N GLU A 84 18.58 -8.74 -2.80
CA GLU A 84 17.26 -8.16 -2.55
C GLU A 84 16.31 -8.39 -3.74
N VAL A 85 16.76 -8.16 -4.96
CA VAL A 85 15.99 -8.48 -6.17
C VAL A 85 15.59 -9.96 -6.19
N LYS A 86 16.50 -10.87 -5.84
CA LYS A 86 16.20 -12.30 -5.76
C LYS A 86 15.15 -12.60 -4.68
N ARG A 87 15.25 -11.96 -3.51
CA ARG A 87 14.25 -12.09 -2.43
C ARG A 87 12.87 -11.63 -2.91
N ILE A 88 12.78 -10.45 -3.52
CA ILE A 88 11.51 -9.93 -4.01
C ILE A 88 10.93 -10.84 -5.11
N LYS A 89 11.75 -11.37 -6.02
CA LYS A 89 11.30 -12.37 -7.00
C LYS A 89 10.71 -13.64 -6.36
N SER A 90 11.30 -14.11 -5.26
CA SER A 90 10.71 -15.25 -4.53
C SER A 90 9.36 -14.89 -3.89
N MET A 91 9.12 -13.64 -3.54
CA MET A 91 7.81 -13.19 -3.08
C MET A 91 6.80 -13.03 -4.24
N VAL A 92 7.26 -12.78 -5.46
CA VAL A 92 6.39 -12.87 -6.65
C VAL A 92 5.89 -14.32 -6.85
N ASP A 93 6.74 -15.32 -6.60
CA ASP A 93 6.31 -16.73 -6.63
C ASP A 93 5.27 -17.02 -5.56
N VAL A 94 5.43 -16.48 -4.35
CA VAL A 94 4.43 -16.57 -3.28
C VAL A 94 3.12 -15.89 -3.69
N ALA A 95 3.18 -14.70 -4.28
CA ALA A 95 2.01 -13.99 -4.81
C ALA A 95 1.23 -14.84 -5.84
N ALA A 96 1.95 -15.54 -6.71
CA ALA A 96 1.34 -16.47 -7.66
C ALA A 96 0.62 -17.63 -6.96
N LEU A 97 1.21 -18.21 -5.91
CA LEU A 97 0.56 -19.24 -5.08
C LEU A 97 -0.69 -18.72 -4.39
N MET A 98 -0.68 -17.47 -3.91
CA MET A 98 -1.84 -16.82 -3.28
C MET A 98 -2.97 -16.52 -4.28
N GLY A 99 -2.70 -16.60 -5.59
CA GLY A 99 -3.67 -16.30 -6.64
C GLY A 99 -3.96 -14.81 -6.81
N VAL A 100 -3.13 -13.93 -6.26
CA VAL A 100 -3.26 -12.48 -6.48
C VAL A 100 -2.73 -12.09 -7.84
N SER A 101 -3.27 -11.02 -8.41
CA SER A 101 -2.85 -10.50 -9.73
C SER A 101 -1.81 -9.38 -9.63
N MET A 102 -1.53 -8.91 -8.43
CA MET A 102 -0.64 -7.77 -8.18
C MET A 102 0.29 -8.02 -7.01
N LEU A 103 1.47 -7.39 -7.06
CA LEU A 103 2.42 -7.35 -5.96
C LEU A 103 2.96 -5.92 -5.79
N ARG A 104 2.77 -5.34 -4.61
CA ARG A 104 3.45 -4.12 -4.22
C ARG A 104 4.72 -4.45 -3.45
N HIS A 105 5.83 -3.88 -3.85
CA HIS A 105 7.05 -3.87 -3.05
C HIS A 105 7.53 -2.44 -2.80
N ASP A 106 8.01 -2.18 -1.60
CA ASP A 106 8.74 -0.95 -1.35
C ASP A 106 10.05 -0.95 -2.16
N VAL A 107 10.60 0.22 -2.36
CA VAL A 107 11.86 0.39 -3.09
C VAL A 107 12.97 0.98 -2.21
N ALA A 108 12.62 1.71 -1.16
CA ALA A 108 13.55 2.29 -0.22
C ALA A 108 12.85 2.82 1.02
N TYR A 109 13.50 2.71 2.16
CA TYR A 109 13.07 3.32 3.40
C TYR A 109 14.01 4.46 3.79
N GLY A 110 13.52 5.43 4.45
CA GLY A 110 14.33 6.45 5.05
C GLY A 110 13.55 7.70 5.24
N PRO A 111 14.14 8.74 5.68
CA PRO A 111 14.81 8.79 6.95
C PRO A 111 14.42 10.03 7.71
N PHE A 112 14.12 9.86 8.90
CA PHE A 112 14.52 10.89 9.88
C PHE A 112 16.03 10.79 10.22
N LYS A 113 16.67 9.68 9.88
CA LYS A 113 18.13 9.50 10.03
C LYS A 113 18.75 9.37 8.64
N ARG A 114 19.92 9.94 8.44
CA ARG A 114 20.70 9.80 7.23
C ARG A 114 20.99 8.31 6.99
N THR A 115 20.19 7.67 6.16
CA THR A 115 20.26 6.22 5.89
C THR A 115 21.13 5.95 4.66
N TYR A 116 21.15 6.91 3.72
CA TYR A 116 21.90 6.80 2.47
C TYR A 116 22.97 7.89 2.41
N ASN A 117 24.14 7.56 1.86
CA ASN A 117 25.19 8.53 1.63
C ASN A 117 24.89 9.47 0.47
N THR A 118 23.94 9.06 -0.38
CA THR A 118 23.55 9.76 -1.62
C THR A 118 22.12 10.29 -1.51
N GLY A 119 21.82 11.34 -2.26
CA GLY A 119 20.46 11.85 -2.41
C GLY A 119 19.61 10.96 -3.31
N TYR A 120 18.30 11.28 -3.41
CA TYR A 120 17.33 10.50 -4.19
C TYR A 120 17.76 10.30 -5.65
N ASP A 121 18.24 11.35 -6.32
CA ASP A 121 18.63 11.30 -7.72
C ASP A 121 19.83 10.38 -7.99
N ALA A 122 20.74 10.25 -7.03
CA ALA A 122 21.87 9.35 -7.13
C ALA A 122 21.48 7.89 -6.83
N ALA A 123 20.46 7.65 -5.98
CA ALA A 123 19.94 6.31 -5.71
C ALA A 123 18.99 5.80 -6.81
N LEU A 124 18.32 6.70 -7.52
CA LEU A 124 17.31 6.38 -8.52
C LEU A 124 17.74 5.35 -9.57
N PRO A 125 18.96 5.37 -10.15
CA PRO A 125 19.38 4.37 -11.12
C PRO A 125 19.39 2.94 -10.58
N TYR A 126 19.85 2.75 -9.33
CA TYR A 126 19.89 1.41 -8.70
C TYR A 126 18.48 0.89 -8.41
N ILE A 127 17.62 1.78 -7.89
CA ILE A 127 16.23 1.47 -7.61
C ILE A 127 15.50 1.09 -8.89
N ALA A 128 15.67 1.88 -9.95
CA ALA A 128 15.01 1.64 -11.24
C ALA A 128 15.48 0.35 -11.92
N GLU A 129 16.79 0.04 -11.85
CA GLU A 129 17.35 -1.22 -12.36
C GLU A 129 16.72 -2.43 -11.67
N GLY A 130 16.72 -2.44 -10.33
CA GLY A 130 16.16 -3.54 -9.54
C GLY A 130 14.65 -3.69 -9.75
N ALA A 131 13.89 -2.59 -9.73
CA ALA A 131 12.45 -2.62 -9.93
C ALA A 131 12.06 -3.10 -11.34
N ARG A 132 12.82 -2.73 -12.37
CA ARG A 132 12.62 -3.23 -13.74
C ARG A 132 12.84 -4.73 -13.84
N GLU A 133 13.93 -5.24 -13.26
CA GLU A 133 14.24 -6.68 -13.26
C GLU A 133 13.16 -7.51 -12.54
N ILE A 134 12.58 -6.97 -11.48
CA ILE A 134 11.44 -7.59 -10.77
C ILE A 134 10.19 -7.56 -11.66
N ALA A 135 9.89 -6.41 -12.29
CA ALA A 135 8.72 -6.26 -13.16
C ALA A 135 8.76 -7.18 -14.38
N GLU A 136 9.93 -7.37 -14.99
CA GLU A 136 10.13 -8.32 -16.09
C GLU A 136 9.87 -9.77 -15.64
N TYR A 137 10.38 -10.15 -14.48
CA TYR A 137 10.14 -11.48 -13.90
C TYR A 137 8.66 -11.73 -13.61
N ALA A 138 8.03 -10.78 -12.93
CA ALA A 138 6.62 -10.87 -12.53
C ALA A 138 5.66 -10.92 -13.74
N GLN A 139 6.00 -10.24 -14.84
CA GLN A 139 5.24 -10.29 -16.08
C GLN A 139 5.15 -11.70 -16.64
N GLY A 140 6.22 -12.50 -16.51
CA GLY A 140 6.25 -13.91 -16.93
C GLY A 140 5.26 -14.78 -16.15
N LEU A 141 4.85 -14.35 -14.95
CA LEU A 141 3.87 -15.02 -14.09
C LEU A 141 2.49 -14.37 -14.12
N GLY A 142 2.29 -13.34 -14.95
CA GLY A 142 1.02 -12.62 -15.06
C GLY A 142 0.72 -11.71 -13.86
N ILE A 143 1.75 -11.35 -13.05
CA ILE A 143 1.62 -10.49 -11.88
C ILE A 143 2.09 -9.08 -12.22
N LYS A 144 1.23 -8.10 -12.00
CA LYS A 144 1.55 -6.67 -12.11
C LYS A 144 2.31 -6.22 -10.87
N THR A 145 3.45 -5.53 -11.04
CA THR A 145 4.20 -4.97 -9.93
C THR A 145 4.00 -3.47 -9.78
N MET A 146 4.19 -2.98 -8.58
CA MET A 146 4.07 -1.56 -8.26
C MET A 146 4.86 -1.20 -7.01
N THR A 147 5.19 0.07 -6.88
CA THR A 147 5.66 0.67 -5.62
C THR A 147 4.59 1.56 -5.03
N GLU A 148 4.65 1.76 -3.73
CA GLU A 148 3.78 2.68 -3.01
C GLU A 148 4.52 3.98 -2.68
N ASN A 149 3.80 5.09 -2.55
CA ASN A 149 4.28 6.30 -1.90
C ASN A 149 4.39 6.07 -0.37
N HIS A 150 5.48 5.39 0.03
CA HIS A 150 5.68 4.88 1.38
C HIS A 150 7.15 5.02 1.82
N GLY A 151 7.40 5.03 3.15
CA GLY A 151 8.75 4.94 3.72
C GLY A 151 9.60 6.20 3.63
N TYR A 152 9.01 7.37 3.42
CA TYR A 152 9.63 8.72 3.42
C TYR A 152 10.65 9.00 2.31
N PHE A 153 11.45 8.03 1.84
CA PHE A 153 12.47 8.27 0.83
C PHE A 153 11.88 8.36 -0.58
N SER A 154 10.93 7.49 -0.92
CA SER A 154 10.20 7.49 -2.20
C SER A 154 8.70 7.67 -1.91
N GLN A 155 8.32 8.79 -1.31
CA GLN A 155 6.95 9.02 -0.84
C GLN A 155 6.30 10.25 -1.48
N ASP A 156 7.07 11.30 -1.78
CA ASP A 156 6.55 12.45 -2.50
C ASP A 156 6.05 12.04 -3.89
N ALA A 157 4.93 12.60 -4.33
CA ALA A 157 4.34 12.28 -5.63
C ALA A 157 5.35 12.42 -6.79
N LEU A 158 6.10 13.51 -6.82
CA LEU A 158 7.10 13.74 -7.87
C LEU A 158 8.28 12.76 -7.83
N ARG A 159 8.66 12.26 -6.64
CA ARG A 159 9.70 11.21 -6.55
C ARG A 159 9.19 9.88 -7.07
N VAL A 160 7.96 9.51 -6.72
CA VAL A 160 7.34 8.26 -7.19
C VAL A 160 7.11 8.32 -8.70
N GLU A 161 6.59 9.42 -9.23
CA GLU A 161 6.45 9.63 -10.68
C GLU A 161 7.80 9.48 -11.40
N LYS A 162 8.85 10.15 -10.89
CA LYS A 162 10.20 10.07 -11.44
C LYS A 162 10.74 8.64 -11.44
N LEU A 163 10.47 7.87 -10.38
CA LEU A 163 10.85 6.47 -10.30
C LEU A 163 10.13 5.62 -11.36
N ILE A 164 8.82 5.74 -11.47
CA ILE A 164 8.04 4.97 -12.46
C ILE A 164 8.53 5.25 -13.87
N ASN A 165 8.77 6.51 -14.19
CA ASN A 165 9.33 6.91 -15.48
C ASN A 165 10.75 6.38 -15.71
N ALA A 166 11.60 6.32 -14.66
CA ALA A 166 12.94 5.75 -14.75
C ALA A 166 12.93 4.22 -14.93
N VAL A 167 12.00 3.51 -14.25
CA VAL A 167 11.76 2.08 -14.46
C VAL A 167 11.31 1.84 -15.90
N GLY A 168 10.38 2.63 -16.42
CA GLY A 168 9.97 2.61 -17.83
C GLY A 168 9.52 1.24 -18.33
N HIS A 169 8.84 0.46 -17.48
CA HIS A 169 8.38 -0.88 -17.82
C HIS A 169 6.84 -0.97 -17.73
N PRO A 170 6.13 -1.52 -18.74
CA PRO A 170 4.68 -1.54 -18.75
C PRO A 170 4.07 -2.37 -17.62
N ASN A 171 4.81 -3.31 -17.05
CA ASN A 171 4.39 -4.13 -15.91
C ASN A 171 4.72 -3.52 -14.54
N PHE A 172 5.07 -2.22 -14.48
CA PHE A 172 5.37 -1.50 -13.23
C PHE A 172 4.54 -0.22 -13.15
N GLY A 173 3.99 0.09 -11.96
CA GLY A 173 3.19 1.29 -11.75
C GLY A 173 3.18 1.73 -10.28
N ALA A 174 2.12 2.42 -9.88
CA ALA A 174 1.93 2.91 -8.52
C ALA A 174 0.80 2.19 -7.79
N LEU A 175 1.05 1.83 -6.54
CA LEU A 175 0.02 1.79 -5.53
C LEU A 175 -0.07 3.21 -4.95
N VAL A 176 -1.20 3.87 -5.15
CA VAL A 176 -1.43 5.23 -4.68
C VAL A 176 -2.11 5.18 -3.33
N ASP A 177 -1.37 5.42 -2.26
CA ASP A 177 -1.95 5.59 -0.93
C ASP A 177 -2.31 7.07 -0.71
N ILE A 178 -3.60 7.33 -0.53
CA ILE A 178 -4.14 8.69 -0.36
C ILE A 178 -3.58 9.34 0.90
N GLY A 179 -3.55 8.60 2.02
CA GLY A 179 -3.14 9.12 3.33
C GLY A 179 -1.63 9.35 3.43
N ASN A 180 -0.83 8.48 2.85
CA ASN A 180 0.62 8.51 2.99
C ASN A 180 1.29 9.79 2.43
N PHE A 181 0.63 10.54 1.56
CA PHE A 181 1.12 11.85 1.16
C PHE A 181 1.23 12.82 2.34
N MET A 182 0.35 12.69 3.36
CA MET A 182 0.45 13.48 4.59
C MET A 182 1.72 13.18 5.39
N CYS A 183 2.27 11.96 5.31
CA CYS A 183 3.54 11.61 5.94
C CYS A 183 4.72 12.39 5.32
N ALA A 184 4.60 12.77 4.05
CA ALA A 184 5.55 13.62 3.34
C ALA A 184 5.20 15.13 3.44
N ASP A 185 4.17 15.48 4.21
CA ASP A 185 3.61 16.85 4.32
C ASP A 185 3.09 17.42 2.99
N GLU A 186 2.65 16.55 2.09
CA GLU A 186 2.00 16.93 0.84
C GLU A 186 0.47 16.99 0.99
N ASP A 187 -0.17 17.77 0.11
CA ASP A 187 -1.63 17.77 -0.02
C ASP A 187 -2.10 16.51 -0.76
N PRO A 188 -2.88 15.61 -0.12
CA PRO A 188 -3.26 14.35 -0.74
C PRO A 188 -3.97 14.49 -2.08
N SER A 189 -4.90 15.45 -2.20
CA SER A 189 -5.66 15.62 -3.45
C SER A 189 -4.81 16.12 -4.62
N GLN A 190 -3.80 16.95 -4.36
CA GLN A 190 -2.85 17.40 -5.37
C GLN A 190 -1.92 16.27 -5.79
N SER A 191 -1.36 15.55 -4.81
CA SER A 191 -0.45 14.43 -5.04
C SER A 191 -1.15 13.27 -5.78
N VAL A 192 -2.40 12.95 -5.41
CA VAL A 192 -3.22 11.98 -6.15
C VAL A 192 -3.45 12.44 -7.60
N GLY A 193 -3.64 13.75 -7.85
CA GLY A 193 -3.76 14.28 -9.21
C GLY A 193 -2.53 14.03 -10.09
N ILE A 194 -1.33 14.08 -9.49
CA ILE A 194 -0.07 13.74 -10.18
C ILE A 194 0.02 12.22 -10.43
N MET A 195 -0.38 11.41 -9.44
CA MET A 195 -0.17 9.97 -9.45
C MET A 195 -1.26 9.18 -10.17
N ALA A 196 -2.45 9.75 -10.37
CA ALA A 196 -3.59 9.07 -10.98
C ALA A 196 -3.29 8.39 -12.33
N PRO A 197 -2.49 8.98 -13.26
CA PRO A 197 -2.12 8.31 -14.52
C PRO A 197 -1.29 7.03 -14.35
N TYR A 198 -0.66 6.84 -13.19
CA TYR A 198 0.22 5.71 -12.88
C TYR A 198 -0.42 4.68 -11.96
N ALA A 199 -1.65 4.95 -11.47
CA ALA A 199 -2.33 4.14 -10.48
C ALA A 199 -2.68 2.75 -11.03
N VAL A 200 -2.14 1.71 -10.38
CA VAL A 200 -2.47 0.30 -10.60
C VAL A 200 -3.39 -0.20 -9.48
N HIS A 201 -3.15 0.27 -8.27
CA HIS A 201 -3.92 -0.02 -7.08
C HIS A 201 -4.01 1.24 -6.21
N VAL A 202 -4.99 1.29 -5.30
CA VAL A 202 -5.20 2.45 -4.43
C VAL A 202 -5.40 2.00 -2.99
N HIS A 203 -4.65 2.61 -2.06
CA HIS A 203 -4.96 2.55 -0.64
C HIS A 203 -5.78 3.76 -0.21
N CYS A 204 -6.92 3.49 0.38
CA CYS A 204 -7.77 4.47 1.03
C CYS A 204 -7.40 4.51 2.51
N LYS A 205 -6.52 5.41 2.87
CA LYS A 205 -6.04 5.70 4.22
C LYS A 205 -6.38 7.14 4.59
N ASP A 206 -6.64 7.40 5.84
CA ASP A 206 -6.91 8.75 6.34
C ASP A 206 -6.24 8.98 7.69
N PHE A 207 -5.93 10.23 8.02
CA PHE A 207 -5.25 10.59 9.25
C PHE A 207 -5.89 11.77 9.96
N TYR A 208 -5.94 11.68 11.30
CA TYR A 208 -6.01 12.86 12.15
C TYR A 208 -4.66 13.59 12.13
N PHE A 209 -4.70 14.90 12.31
CA PHE A 209 -3.54 15.77 12.24
C PHE A 209 -3.44 16.69 13.44
N LYS A 210 -2.23 16.90 13.94
CA LYS A 210 -1.87 17.99 14.85
C LYS A 210 -0.59 18.65 14.41
N ASN A 211 -0.51 19.96 14.61
CA ASN A 211 0.67 20.72 14.25
C ASN A 211 1.86 20.34 15.15
N GLY A 212 3.05 20.22 14.58
CA GLY A 212 4.28 19.86 15.30
C GLY A 212 4.73 20.89 16.37
N THR A 213 4.10 22.07 16.41
CA THR A 213 4.30 23.06 17.50
C THR A 213 3.45 22.78 18.73
N GLU A 214 2.51 21.85 18.65
CA GLU A 214 1.68 21.43 19.77
C GLU A 214 2.42 20.42 20.66
N ILE A 215 1.92 20.21 21.88
CA ILE A 215 2.43 19.15 22.76
C ILE A 215 2.15 17.80 22.13
N TYR A 216 3.13 16.87 22.20
CA TYR A 216 2.96 15.50 21.71
C TYR A 216 1.70 14.87 22.28
N PRO A 217 0.79 14.40 21.44
CA PRO A 217 -0.55 14.01 21.88
C PRO A 217 -0.65 12.61 22.50
N GLY A 218 0.44 11.87 22.60
CA GLY A 218 0.47 10.55 23.25
C GLY A 218 0.51 9.36 22.29
N ASP A 219 0.19 8.19 22.80
CA ASP A 219 0.29 6.92 22.08
C ASP A 219 -0.59 6.87 20.82
N GLY A 220 -0.13 6.14 19.81
CA GLY A 220 -0.79 6.00 18.52
C GLY A 220 -0.54 7.17 17.56
N TRP A 221 0.18 8.21 17.97
CA TRP A 221 0.62 9.30 17.10
C TRP A 221 2.06 9.11 16.65
N PHE A 222 2.33 9.45 15.41
CA PHE A 222 3.68 9.44 14.82
C PHE A 222 3.96 10.75 14.07
N ASN A 223 5.21 10.95 13.64
CA ASN A 223 5.60 12.20 13.00
C ASN A 223 5.57 12.10 11.48
N SER A 224 5.04 13.14 10.83
CA SER A 224 5.31 13.43 9.43
C SER A 224 6.79 13.82 9.23
N ARG A 225 7.21 13.97 7.97
CA ARG A 225 8.58 14.38 7.62
C ARG A 225 8.99 15.71 8.26
N SER A 226 8.09 16.68 8.35
CA SER A 226 8.36 17.99 8.96
C SER A 226 8.09 18.03 10.46
N GLY A 227 7.68 16.92 11.08
CA GLY A 227 7.45 16.83 12.51
C GLY A 227 6.03 17.15 12.97
N ASN A 228 5.06 17.23 12.07
CA ASN A 228 3.66 17.23 12.44
C ASN A 228 3.25 15.87 13.00
N TYR A 229 2.18 15.82 13.78
CA TYR A 229 1.67 14.57 14.34
C TYR A 229 0.51 14.04 13.52
N LEU A 230 0.59 12.76 13.18
CA LEU A 230 -0.44 12.00 12.46
C LEU A 230 -0.88 10.82 13.30
N ARG A 231 -2.16 10.45 13.19
CA ARG A 231 -2.73 9.23 13.74
C ARG A 231 -3.74 8.68 12.76
N GLY A 232 -3.75 7.37 12.55
CA GLY A 232 -4.73 6.70 11.68
C GLY A 232 -6.18 7.04 12.06
N ALA A 233 -6.99 7.25 11.04
CA ALA A 233 -8.40 7.57 11.16
C ALA A 233 -9.24 6.71 10.20
N LEU A 234 -10.53 6.52 10.54
CA LEU A 234 -11.48 5.98 9.57
C LEU A 234 -11.55 6.91 8.35
N ILE A 235 -11.73 6.33 7.17
CA ILE A 235 -11.84 7.09 5.93
C ILE A 235 -12.98 8.12 6.03
N GLY A 236 -12.61 9.39 5.80
CA GLY A 236 -13.51 10.55 5.88
C GLY A 236 -13.67 11.13 7.29
N PHE A 237 -12.99 10.59 8.30
CA PHE A 237 -12.95 11.15 9.66
C PHE A 237 -11.71 12.00 9.89
N GLY A 238 -10.66 11.76 9.11
CA GLY A 238 -9.43 12.51 9.12
C GLY A 238 -9.47 13.76 8.24
N ILE A 239 -8.30 14.31 7.97
CA ILE A 239 -8.14 15.49 7.12
C ILE A 239 -7.46 15.16 5.77
N GLY A 240 -7.25 13.87 5.45
CA GLY A 240 -6.55 13.37 4.26
C GLY A 240 -7.27 13.58 2.93
N LYS A 241 -8.38 14.34 2.92
CA LYS A 241 -9.15 14.66 1.71
C LYS A 241 -9.58 13.43 0.90
N ALA A 242 -9.91 12.33 1.59
CA ALA A 242 -10.23 11.05 0.95
C ALA A 242 -11.30 11.18 -0.14
N ALA A 243 -12.42 11.86 0.15
CA ALA A 243 -13.51 12.05 -0.82
C ALA A 243 -13.06 12.78 -2.09
N GLN A 244 -12.25 13.86 -1.94
CA GLN A 244 -11.74 14.62 -3.08
C GLN A 244 -10.74 13.77 -3.91
N SER A 245 -9.86 13.06 -3.25
CA SER A 245 -8.85 12.20 -3.88
C SER A 245 -9.49 11.04 -4.66
N ILE A 246 -10.51 10.41 -4.07
CA ILE A 246 -11.30 9.34 -4.74
C ILE A 246 -11.99 9.89 -5.98
N LYS A 247 -12.57 11.09 -5.92
CA LYS A 247 -13.17 11.76 -7.09
C LYS A 247 -12.15 12.05 -8.18
N VAL A 248 -10.92 12.46 -7.85
CA VAL A 248 -9.84 12.65 -8.83
C VAL A 248 -9.50 11.33 -9.53
N LEU A 249 -9.34 10.25 -8.78
CA LEU A 249 -9.07 8.91 -9.34
C LEU A 249 -10.22 8.43 -10.23
N ASN A 250 -11.46 8.57 -9.79
CA ASN A 250 -12.63 8.20 -10.59
C ASN A 250 -12.68 8.98 -11.91
N ASN A 251 -12.46 10.28 -11.87
CA ASN A 251 -12.43 11.15 -13.05
C ASN A 251 -11.25 10.88 -13.99
N SER A 252 -10.15 10.27 -13.49
CA SER A 252 -9.00 9.89 -14.32
C SER A 252 -9.24 8.62 -15.15
N GLY A 253 -10.36 7.94 -14.90
CA GLY A 253 -10.69 6.66 -15.55
C GLY A 253 -10.11 5.45 -14.81
N TYR A 254 -9.66 5.59 -13.57
CA TYR A 254 -9.25 4.45 -12.74
C TYR A 254 -10.44 3.51 -12.53
N ASP A 255 -10.25 2.21 -12.76
CA ASP A 255 -11.30 1.19 -12.68
C ASP A 255 -10.89 -0.07 -11.87
N GLY A 256 -9.78 0.03 -11.14
CA GLY A 256 -9.24 -1.03 -10.30
C GLY A 256 -9.92 -1.18 -8.94
N TYR A 257 -9.17 -1.70 -7.98
CA TYR A 257 -9.59 -1.84 -6.58
C TYR A 257 -9.13 -0.66 -5.73
N MET A 258 -10.00 -0.22 -4.82
CA MET A 258 -9.65 0.71 -3.74
C MET A 258 -9.67 -0.05 -2.42
N SER A 259 -8.50 -0.24 -1.82
CA SER A 259 -8.31 -1.01 -0.60
C SER A 259 -8.33 -0.09 0.61
N ILE A 260 -9.16 -0.40 1.58
CA ILE A 260 -9.13 0.27 2.88
C ILE A 260 -7.90 -0.23 3.63
N GLU A 261 -7.00 0.69 3.98
CA GLU A 261 -5.89 0.44 4.86
C GLU A 261 -6.05 1.29 6.14
N PHE A 262 -6.72 0.69 7.13
CA PHE A 262 -7.00 1.33 8.41
C PHE A 262 -5.88 1.02 9.42
N GLU A 263 -5.36 2.07 10.06
CA GLU A 263 -4.34 1.96 11.11
C GLU A 263 -4.68 2.82 12.35
N GLY A 264 -5.97 3.03 12.57
CA GLY A 264 -6.48 3.76 13.74
C GLY A 264 -6.48 2.91 15.01
N GLY A 265 -6.91 3.51 16.11
CA GLY A 265 -7.00 2.84 17.41
C GLY A 265 -8.41 2.33 17.75
N GLU A 266 -9.36 2.52 16.86
CA GLU A 266 -10.75 2.10 17.04
C GLU A 266 -10.89 0.58 16.80
N ASP A 267 -11.94 -0.03 17.37
CA ASP A 267 -12.25 -1.44 17.11
C ASP A 267 -12.44 -1.72 15.62
N VAL A 268 -11.67 -2.65 15.07
CA VAL A 268 -11.61 -2.91 13.62
C VAL A 268 -12.93 -3.43 13.06
N PHE A 269 -13.70 -4.18 13.86
CA PHE A 269 -14.99 -4.73 13.46
C PHE A 269 -16.09 -3.66 13.38
N TRP A 270 -15.86 -2.51 14.03
CA TRP A 270 -16.69 -1.32 13.86
C TRP A 270 -16.10 -0.40 12.77
N ALA A 271 -14.79 -0.18 12.76
CA ALA A 271 -14.11 0.80 11.90
C ALA A 271 -14.17 0.43 10.41
N LEU A 272 -13.94 -0.86 10.07
CA LEU A 272 -13.90 -1.29 8.68
C LEU A 272 -15.27 -1.19 7.96
N PRO A 273 -16.40 -1.65 8.55
CA PRO A 273 -17.72 -1.44 7.95
C PRO A 273 -18.07 0.05 7.77
N GLN A 274 -17.72 0.93 8.73
CA GLN A 274 -17.93 2.37 8.60
C GLN A 274 -17.08 2.96 7.47
N SER A 275 -15.81 2.58 7.38
CA SER A 275 -14.92 2.99 6.30
C SER A 275 -15.42 2.52 4.94
N LEU A 276 -15.92 1.29 4.83
CA LEU A 276 -16.52 0.76 3.60
C LEU A 276 -17.75 1.57 3.17
N ASN A 277 -18.63 1.90 4.12
CA ASN A 277 -19.81 2.72 3.84
C ASN A 277 -19.41 4.12 3.33
N ASN A 278 -18.39 4.73 3.93
CA ASN A 278 -17.88 6.03 3.49
C ASN A 278 -17.23 5.92 2.11
N LEU A 279 -16.42 4.89 1.84
CA LEU A 279 -15.83 4.68 0.53
C LEU A 279 -16.92 4.56 -0.56
N LYS A 280 -17.95 3.74 -0.34
CA LYS A 280 -19.09 3.60 -1.27
C LYS A 280 -19.76 4.94 -1.55
N ARG A 281 -20.02 5.73 -0.52
CA ARG A 281 -20.59 7.09 -0.68
C ARG A 281 -19.68 8.04 -1.46
N PHE A 282 -18.36 7.96 -1.27
CA PHE A 282 -17.41 8.82 -2.00
C PHE A 282 -17.28 8.41 -3.48
N LEU A 283 -17.50 7.15 -3.80
CA LEU A 283 -17.54 6.67 -5.20
C LEU A 283 -18.78 7.16 -5.96
N GLU A 284 -19.83 7.58 -5.27
CA GLU A 284 -21.07 8.13 -5.86
C GLU A 284 -20.99 9.66 -6.12
N LEU A 285 -19.94 10.36 -5.64
CA LEU A 285 -19.73 11.80 -5.81
C LEU A 285 -19.13 12.13 -7.20
#